data_cf303071dafe3478a9e78f4fd717febc
#
_entry.id   cf303071dafe3478a9e78f4fd717febc
#
_cell.length_a   1.000
_cell.length_b   1.000
_cell.length_c   1.000
_cell.angle_alpha   90.00
_cell.angle_beta   90.00
_cell.angle_gamma   90.00
#
_symmetry.space_group_name_H-M   'P 1'
#
loop_
_entity.id
_entity.type
_entity.pdbx_description
1 polymer ?
#
loop_
_entity_poly.entity_id
_entity_poly.type
_entity_poly.pdbx_seq_one_letter_code
_entity_poly.pdbx_strand_id
1 'polypeptide(L)'
;MIFSAEKQTAILKLAADFNFYGKRLRATKLEVCDDISKAVYDTAKHSTAICDWLEANKPAKPKAAKAVKAIKNDERPEAAGIVSSTVEQWEVKQGKRFIITSIQNNTFPHKNFLSSLEQYAKFIGADLLVSKYIYNKNGFQNGEGADGIKYDSAFDKYICSKNVFLNNRRFAFMAEINVLPTADYPLSGFAETATALNIEGLAIGHAKITAESVPALKGEVVRRMYSTGTATLKNYIQQKAGQKAEALHNFGALIVEFDEDGEFFVRQLETMDESGVFYDLNVCATPAGCYETSGHVLGLQYGDIHAEKLDEECAAASWAGDNSLLDILKPKYQFIHDVHDFTSRNHHNRASGVFLAKQYAAGRDKVIDDLIDTGRVLESMERDFSQTIIVESNHDLALSRWLDDRNANIKDDPANAELYHRLNAAIYAAIGNHDDTFNVLDYALRSVAGCEFNAIFLTTDQSFKIAGIECGVHGHNGINGSRGNPKQFKKLGKLNTGHTHTASIYGGVYTAGVAGSLDMGYNVGASSWTQTHLITYANGQRTLIDFKNGKFFA
;
A
#
# COMPACT_ATOMS: atom_id res chain seq x y z
N MET A 1 -41.89 6.42 0.44
CA MET A 1 -43.03 5.61 0.97
C MET A 1 -43.02 5.80 2.49
N ILE A 2 -44.19 6.03 3.11
CA ILE A 2 -44.29 6.16 4.57
C ILE A 2 -44.74 4.79 5.11
N PHE A 3 -43.89 4.14 5.91
CA PHE A 3 -44.21 2.86 6.54
C PHE A 3 -44.97 3.08 7.87
N SER A 4 -45.94 2.23 8.18
CA SER A 4 -46.59 2.27 9.50
C SER A 4 -45.61 1.95 10.63
N ALA A 5 -45.88 2.42 11.85
CA ALA A 5 -45.00 2.22 13.01
C ALA A 5 -44.70 0.73 13.28
N GLU A 6 -45.68 -0.14 13.13
CA GLU A 6 -45.52 -1.60 13.29
C GLU A 6 -44.56 -2.17 12.23
N LYS A 7 -44.70 -1.72 10.97
CA LYS A 7 -43.83 -2.17 9.87
C LYS A 7 -42.41 -1.60 10.02
N GLN A 8 -42.25 -0.36 10.49
CA GLN A 8 -40.95 0.21 10.78
C GLN A 8 -40.21 -0.63 11.85
N THR A 9 -40.90 -1.04 12.89
CA THR A 9 -40.33 -1.90 13.95
C THR A 9 -39.92 -3.26 13.40
N ALA A 10 -40.74 -3.88 12.56
CA ALA A 10 -40.41 -5.15 11.93
C ALA A 10 -39.22 -5.03 10.96
N ILE A 11 -39.16 -3.98 10.14
CA ILE A 11 -38.06 -3.69 9.22
C ILE A 11 -36.75 -3.47 9.98
N LEU A 12 -36.76 -2.69 11.07
CA LEU A 12 -35.55 -2.44 11.87
C LEU A 12 -35.05 -3.71 12.56
N LYS A 13 -35.95 -4.57 13.05
CA LYS A 13 -35.58 -5.85 13.66
C LYS A 13 -34.91 -6.76 12.63
N LEU A 14 -35.53 -6.96 11.48
CA LEU A 14 -34.98 -7.78 10.41
C LEU A 14 -33.67 -7.18 9.85
N ALA A 15 -33.55 -5.86 9.74
CA ALA A 15 -32.31 -5.21 9.33
C ALA A 15 -31.16 -5.46 10.33
N ALA A 16 -31.45 -5.55 11.62
CA ALA A 16 -30.48 -5.94 12.64
C ALA A 16 -30.13 -7.43 12.53
N ASP A 17 -31.13 -8.31 12.37
CA ASP A 17 -30.96 -9.75 12.25
C ASP A 17 -30.13 -10.11 10.99
N PHE A 18 -30.31 -9.39 9.89
CA PHE A 18 -29.56 -9.55 8.64
C PHE A 18 -28.27 -8.71 8.60
N ASN A 19 -27.90 -8.02 9.67
CA ASN A 19 -26.71 -7.15 9.73
C ASN A 19 -26.65 -6.10 8.59
N PHE A 20 -27.78 -5.48 8.24
CA PHE A 20 -27.89 -4.50 7.15
C PHE A 20 -26.92 -3.32 7.31
N TYR A 21 -26.69 -2.86 8.55
CA TYR A 21 -25.78 -1.75 8.85
C TYR A 21 -24.32 -2.20 9.03
N GLY A 22 -24.05 -3.50 8.85
CA GLY A 22 -22.69 -4.02 8.79
C GLY A 22 -21.95 -3.59 7.51
N LYS A 23 -20.67 -3.89 7.46
CA LYS A 23 -19.84 -3.63 6.27
C LYS A 23 -20.25 -4.56 5.14
N ARG A 24 -21.12 -4.11 4.24
CA ARG A 24 -21.59 -4.85 3.05
C ARG A 24 -21.63 -3.92 1.83
N LEU A 25 -21.32 -4.46 0.66
CA LEU A 25 -21.47 -3.77 -0.62
C LEU A 25 -22.95 -3.43 -0.89
N ARG A 26 -23.21 -2.35 -1.68
CA ARG A 26 -24.56 -1.85 -1.97
C ARG A 26 -25.46 -2.90 -2.62
N ALA A 27 -24.92 -3.79 -3.47
CA ALA A 27 -25.67 -4.88 -4.09
C ALA A 27 -26.19 -5.88 -3.03
N THR A 28 -25.37 -6.27 -2.09
CA THR A 28 -25.73 -7.17 -0.98
C THR A 28 -26.77 -6.54 -0.03
N LYS A 29 -26.74 -5.22 0.13
CA LYS A 29 -27.77 -4.50 0.91
C LYS A 29 -29.14 -4.54 0.23
N LEU A 30 -29.18 -4.49 -1.10
CA LEU A 30 -30.43 -4.59 -1.85
C LEU A 30 -31.06 -6.00 -1.72
N GLU A 31 -30.25 -7.05 -1.75
CA GLU A 31 -30.70 -8.42 -1.51
C GLU A 31 -31.30 -8.59 -0.10
N VAL A 32 -30.65 -8.04 0.92
CA VAL A 32 -31.18 -8.00 2.28
C VAL A 32 -32.51 -7.25 2.33
N CYS A 33 -32.64 -6.16 1.58
CA CYS A 33 -33.90 -5.43 1.49
C CYS A 33 -34.99 -6.21 0.76
N ASP A 34 -34.63 -7.06 -0.20
CA ASP A 34 -35.54 -8.00 -0.85
C ASP A 34 -36.10 -9.01 0.15
N ASP A 35 -35.25 -9.60 0.97
CA ASP A 35 -35.65 -10.55 1.99
C ASP A 35 -36.52 -9.88 3.09
N ILE A 36 -36.14 -8.69 3.53
CA ILE A 36 -36.96 -7.88 4.45
C ILE A 36 -38.31 -7.54 3.81
N SER A 37 -38.33 -7.16 2.54
CA SER A 37 -39.59 -6.84 1.81
C SER A 37 -40.48 -8.05 1.72
N LYS A 38 -39.96 -9.22 1.38
CA LYS A 38 -40.69 -10.49 1.35
C LYS A 38 -41.22 -10.85 2.72
N ALA A 39 -40.45 -10.72 3.77
CA ALA A 39 -40.85 -11.05 5.13
C ALA A 39 -41.93 -10.11 5.70
N VAL A 40 -41.96 -8.84 5.30
CA VAL A 40 -42.89 -7.82 5.84
C VAL A 40 -44.14 -7.63 4.95
N TYR A 41 -44.00 -7.88 3.65
CA TYR A 41 -45.06 -7.57 2.66
C TYR A 41 -45.39 -8.73 1.73
N ASP A 42 -44.76 -9.88 1.90
CA ASP A 42 -44.92 -11.06 1.02
C ASP A 42 -44.59 -10.79 -0.47
N THR A 43 -43.73 -9.80 -0.72
CA THR A 43 -43.31 -9.38 -2.06
C THR A 43 -42.00 -8.59 -2.00
N ALA A 44 -41.17 -8.70 -3.03
CA ALA A 44 -39.96 -7.90 -3.21
C ALA A 44 -40.21 -6.47 -3.73
N LYS A 45 -41.45 -6.10 -4.04
CA LYS A 45 -41.78 -4.79 -4.67
C LYS A 45 -41.39 -3.56 -3.85
N HIS A 46 -41.09 -3.71 -2.57
CA HIS A 46 -40.74 -2.60 -1.66
C HIS A 46 -39.26 -2.53 -1.29
N SER A 47 -38.42 -3.37 -1.86
CA SER A 47 -37.03 -3.52 -1.52
C SER A 47 -36.25 -2.21 -1.60
N THR A 48 -36.32 -1.49 -2.72
CA THR A 48 -35.67 -0.19 -2.90
C THR A 48 -36.14 0.83 -1.87
N ALA A 49 -37.46 0.93 -1.64
CA ALA A 49 -38.01 1.87 -0.67
C ALA A 49 -37.61 1.53 0.78
N ILE A 50 -37.44 0.25 1.11
CA ILE A 50 -36.94 -0.22 2.41
C ILE A 50 -35.47 0.11 2.54
N CYS A 51 -34.66 -0.12 1.51
CA CYS A 51 -33.24 0.19 1.49
C CYS A 51 -33.01 1.69 1.73
N ASP A 52 -33.66 2.55 0.95
CA ASP A 52 -33.57 4.00 1.09
C ASP A 52 -34.04 4.48 2.47
N TRP A 53 -35.12 3.87 3.01
CA TRP A 53 -35.60 4.22 4.35
C TRP A 53 -34.62 3.78 5.44
N LEU A 54 -34.02 2.60 5.34
CA LEU A 54 -33.01 2.12 6.29
C LEU A 54 -31.76 2.98 6.26
N GLU A 55 -31.27 3.37 5.09
CA GLU A 55 -30.12 4.28 4.96
C GLU A 55 -30.43 5.66 5.58
N ALA A 56 -31.65 6.19 5.33
CA ALA A 56 -32.08 7.47 5.89
C ALA A 56 -32.30 7.44 7.42
N ASN A 57 -32.63 6.27 7.98
CA ASN A 57 -32.88 6.07 9.41
C ASN A 57 -31.77 5.23 10.06
N LYS A 58 -30.58 5.27 9.52
CA LYS A 58 -29.39 4.58 10.07
C LYS A 58 -29.23 4.97 11.56
N PRO A 59 -29.23 3.99 12.49
CA PRO A 59 -28.96 4.31 13.87
C PRO A 59 -27.61 5.02 13.97
N ALA A 60 -27.57 6.13 14.71
CA ALA A 60 -26.29 6.79 14.97
C ALA A 60 -25.32 5.71 15.46
N LYS A 61 -24.16 5.58 14.78
CA LYS A 61 -23.11 4.65 15.20
C LYS A 61 -23.01 4.81 16.71
N PRO A 62 -23.11 3.72 17.53
CA PRO A 62 -22.73 3.85 18.92
C PRO A 62 -21.39 4.55 18.89
N LYS A 63 -21.27 5.69 19.59
CA LYS A 63 -19.99 6.40 19.66
C LYS A 63 -19.00 5.34 20.07
N ALA A 64 -18.20 4.87 19.14
CA ALA A 64 -17.04 4.04 19.44
C ALA A 64 -16.40 4.73 20.61
N ALA A 65 -16.08 3.99 21.65
CA ALA A 65 -15.38 4.54 22.81
C ALA A 65 -14.32 5.42 22.22
N LYS A 66 -14.39 6.72 22.46
CA LYS A 66 -13.69 7.79 21.75
C LYS A 66 -12.34 7.27 21.27
N ALA A 67 -12.20 6.96 19.99
CA ALA A 67 -10.90 6.96 19.37
C ALA A 67 -10.30 8.25 19.89
N VAL A 68 -9.16 8.14 20.56
CA VAL A 68 -8.45 9.30 21.09
C VAL A 68 -8.45 10.28 19.94
N LYS A 69 -9.19 11.39 20.07
CA LYS A 69 -9.24 12.42 19.04
C LYS A 69 -7.80 12.63 18.66
N ALA A 70 -7.46 12.48 17.38
CA ALA A 70 -6.20 12.99 16.88
C ALA A 70 -6.08 14.38 17.48
N ILE A 71 -5.07 14.59 18.33
CA ILE A 71 -4.89 15.84 19.06
C ILE A 71 -4.89 16.91 17.99
N LYS A 72 -5.88 17.82 18.01
CA LYS A 72 -5.90 18.95 17.10
C LYS A 72 -4.53 19.64 17.22
N ASN A 73 -3.93 19.94 16.10
CA ASN A 73 -2.54 20.39 15.94
C ASN A 73 -2.04 21.49 16.91
N ASP A 74 -2.91 22.14 17.65
CA ASP A 74 -2.58 23.22 18.59
C ASP A 74 -2.13 22.76 19.98
N GLU A 75 -2.18 21.45 20.30
CA GLU A 75 -1.87 20.93 21.64
C GLU A 75 -0.81 19.82 21.64
N ARG A 76 0.06 19.76 20.63
CA ARG A 76 1.21 18.83 20.72
C ARG A 76 2.13 19.32 21.84
N PRO A 77 2.50 18.46 22.81
CA PRO A 77 3.50 18.85 23.79
C PRO A 77 4.79 19.21 23.08
N GLU A 78 5.38 20.33 23.45
CA GLU A 78 6.71 20.72 22.96
C GLU A 78 7.70 19.60 23.26
N ALA A 79 8.56 19.29 22.29
CA ALA A 79 9.63 18.34 22.50
C ALA A 79 10.50 18.79 23.68
N ALA A 80 10.54 17.98 24.73
CA ALA A 80 11.29 18.30 25.93
C ALA A 80 12.77 17.89 25.75
N GLY A 81 13.68 18.67 26.31
CA GLY A 81 15.09 18.33 26.45
C GLY A 81 16.00 18.80 25.32
N ILE A 82 17.10 18.08 25.08
CA ILE A 82 18.20 18.47 24.18
C ILE A 82 17.74 18.75 22.73
N VAL A 83 16.64 18.14 22.30
CA VAL A 83 16.10 18.31 20.95
C VAL A 83 15.44 19.69 20.76
N SER A 84 14.92 20.32 21.83
CA SER A 84 14.20 21.60 21.72
C SER A 84 15.09 22.75 21.24
N SER A 85 16.33 22.83 21.70
CA SER A 85 17.26 23.88 21.28
C SER A 85 17.66 23.75 19.81
N THR A 86 17.74 22.50 19.29
CA THR A 86 18.07 22.23 17.88
C THR A 86 16.87 22.50 16.97
N VAL A 87 15.65 22.18 17.43
CA VAL A 87 14.40 22.35 16.67
C VAL A 87 14.00 23.82 16.51
N GLU A 88 14.29 24.68 17.48
CA GLU A 88 14.05 26.12 17.37
C GLU A 88 14.82 26.80 16.23
N GLN A 89 15.87 26.16 15.72
CA GLN A 89 16.67 26.66 14.59
C GLN A 89 16.16 26.19 13.23
N TRP A 90 15.23 25.26 13.20
CA TRP A 90 14.70 24.72 11.94
C TRP A 90 13.79 25.74 11.26
N GLU A 91 13.83 25.74 9.93
CA GLU A 91 12.93 26.52 9.11
C GLU A 91 11.55 25.86 9.06
N VAL A 92 10.48 26.64 9.04
CA VAL A 92 9.11 26.15 8.81
C VAL A 92 8.61 26.68 7.48
N LYS A 93 8.28 25.80 6.55
CA LYS A 93 7.69 26.15 5.26
C LYS A 93 6.23 25.72 5.23
N GLN A 94 5.38 26.65 4.82
CA GLN A 94 3.94 26.41 4.63
C GLN A 94 3.66 26.30 3.13
N GLY A 95 2.86 25.33 2.73
CA GLY A 95 2.48 25.12 1.34
C GLY A 95 1.70 23.83 1.16
N LYS A 96 1.01 23.70 0.03
CA LYS A 96 0.28 22.45 -0.27
C LYS A 96 1.19 21.38 -0.85
N ARG A 97 2.24 21.75 -1.61
CA ARG A 97 3.09 20.80 -2.35
C ARG A 97 4.54 21.17 -2.28
N PHE A 98 5.38 20.18 -2.05
CA PHE A 98 6.82 20.32 -2.02
C PHE A 98 7.45 19.19 -2.86
N ILE A 99 8.45 19.51 -3.65
CA ILE A 99 9.33 18.54 -4.30
C ILE A 99 10.66 18.60 -3.57
N ILE A 100 11.10 17.49 -2.99
CA ILE A 100 12.33 17.43 -2.22
C ILE A 100 13.33 16.47 -2.87
N THR A 101 14.57 16.91 -3.05
CA THR A 101 15.66 16.11 -3.62
C THR A 101 16.99 16.41 -2.95
N SER A 102 18.05 15.82 -3.42
CA SER A 102 19.40 16.02 -2.91
C SER A 102 20.43 16.22 -4.01
N ILE A 103 21.60 16.76 -3.65
CA ILE A 103 22.73 16.93 -4.55
C ILE A 103 24.03 16.46 -3.93
N GLN A 104 24.87 15.77 -4.72
CA GLN A 104 26.20 15.36 -4.34
C GLN A 104 27.21 16.48 -4.63
N ASN A 105 28.23 16.61 -3.79
CA ASN A 105 29.37 17.50 -4.05
C ASN A 105 30.20 17.04 -5.25
N ASN A 106 30.91 17.98 -5.89
CA ASN A 106 31.92 17.75 -6.91
C ASN A 106 31.43 16.92 -8.12
N THR A 107 30.18 17.13 -8.52
CA THR A 107 29.58 16.54 -9.72
C THR A 107 28.61 17.53 -10.35
N PHE A 108 28.17 17.23 -11.56
CA PHE A 108 27.26 18.07 -12.34
C PHE A 108 25.78 17.70 -12.10
N PRO A 109 24.85 18.63 -12.34
CA PRO A 109 23.43 18.30 -12.36
C PRO A 109 23.11 17.30 -13.47
N HIS A 110 22.11 16.46 -13.22
CA HIS A 110 21.39 15.79 -14.31
C HIS A 110 20.46 16.83 -14.94
N LYS A 111 20.96 17.58 -15.93
CA LYS A 111 20.31 18.79 -16.44
C LYS A 111 18.85 18.58 -16.86
N ASN A 112 18.59 17.53 -17.62
CA ASN A 112 17.24 17.23 -18.08
C ASN A 112 16.30 16.90 -16.90
N PHE A 113 16.76 16.14 -15.92
CA PHE A 113 15.96 15.86 -14.74
C PHE A 113 15.67 17.10 -13.91
N LEU A 114 16.68 17.96 -13.67
CA LEU A 114 16.46 19.23 -12.99
C LEU A 114 15.43 20.09 -13.73
N SER A 115 15.55 20.21 -15.06
CA SER A 115 14.55 20.93 -15.87
C SER A 115 13.15 20.32 -15.74
N SER A 116 13.03 18.98 -15.76
CA SER A 116 11.74 18.32 -15.57
C SER A 116 11.16 18.58 -14.17
N LEU A 117 11.99 18.56 -13.12
CA LEU A 117 11.56 18.91 -11.76
C LEU A 117 11.07 20.36 -11.67
N GLU A 118 11.77 21.31 -12.32
CA GLU A 118 11.37 22.72 -12.39
C GLU A 118 10.04 22.89 -13.13
N GLN A 119 9.86 22.23 -14.27
CA GLN A 119 8.60 22.23 -15.03
C GLN A 119 7.46 21.64 -14.22
N TYR A 120 7.73 20.51 -13.54
CA TYR A 120 6.72 19.84 -12.74
C TYR A 120 6.34 20.67 -11.51
N ALA A 121 7.32 21.24 -10.80
CA ALA A 121 7.07 22.15 -9.68
C ALA A 121 6.19 23.33 -10.09
N LYS A 122 6.46 23.92 -11.26
CA LYS A 122 5.62 24.99 -11.83
C LYS A 122 4.21 24.51 -12.17
N PHE A 123 4.10 23.32 -12.78
CA PHE A 123 2.82 22.74 -13.21
C PHE A 123 1.86 22.49 -12.04
N ILE A 124 2.36 21.94 -10.93
CA ILE A 124 1.56 21.60 -9.75
C ILE A 124 1.57 22.70 -8.68
N GLY A 125 2.32 23.79 -8.85
CA GLY A 125 2.46 24.84 -7.85
C GLY A 125 3.22 24.40 -6.59
N ALA A 126 4.30 23.64 -6.75
CA ALA A 126 5.14 23.14 -5.66
C ALA A 126 6.41 23.95 -5.46
N ASP A 127 6.90 24.00 -4.20
CA ASP A 127 8.24 24.47 -3.88
C ASP A 127 9.27 23.36 -4.09
N LEU A 128 10.35 23.64 -4.81
CA LEU A 128 11.48 22.72 -4.96
C LEU A 128 12.51 22.98 -3.85
N LEU A 129 12.83 21.95 -3.06
CA LEU A 129 13.75 22.00 -1.93
C LEU A 129 14.88 21.00 -2.12
N VAL A 130 16.12 21.43 -1.89
CA VAL A 130 17.31 20.63 -2.16
C VAL A 130 18.19 20.54 -0.92
N SER A 131 18.56 19.32 -0.51
CA SER A 131 19.58 19.07 0.48
C SER A 131 20.94 18.79 -0.17
N LYS A 132 22.00 18.95 0.62
CA LYS A 132 23.37 18.66 0.20
C LYS A 132 23.89 17.43 0.93
N TYR A 133 24.57 16.55 0.23
CA TYR A 133 25.36 15.49 0.87
C TYR A 133 26.77 15.42 0.29
N ILE A 134 27.69 14.92 1.08
CA ILE A 134 29.11 14.88 0.78
C ILE A 134 29.52 13.43 0.54
N TYR A 135 30.13 13.18 -0.60
CA TYR A 135 30.90 11.98 -0.86
C TYR A 135 32.38 12.34 -0.94
N ASN A 136 33.11 12.13 0.17
CA ASN A 136 34.53 12.44 0.23
C ASN A 136 35.35 11.30 -0.36
N LYS A 137 35.94 11.54 -1.54
CA LYS A 137 36.85 10.60 -2.20
C LYS A 137 38.22 10.52 -1.50
N ASN A 138 38.61 11.57 -0.83
CA ASN A 138 39.93 11.71 -0.22
C ASN A 138 40.01 11.10 1.19
N GLY A 139 38.91 10.67 1.78
CA GLY A 139 38.90 9.97 3.06
C GLY A 139 39.70 8.66 3.09
N PHE A 140 40.09 8.16 1.91
CA PHE A 140 40.93 6.97 1.73
C PHE A 140 42.35 7.30 1.21
N GLN A 141 42.61 8.53 0.83
CA GLN A 141 43.91 9.03 0.40
C GLN A 141 44.22 10.32 1.16
N ASN A 142 45.12 10.24 2.11
CA ASN A 142 45.76 11.33 2.85
C ASN A 142 45.16 12.74 2.67
N GLY A 143 44.28 13.12 3.57
CA GLY A 143 44.19 14.41 4.23
C GLY A 143 44.31 15.70 3.42
N GLU A 144 43.67 15.89 2.26
CA GLU A 144 43.43 17.24 1.78
C GLU A 144 42.04 17.67 2.22
N GLY A 145 42.00 18.77 2.99
CA GLY A 145 40.86 19.25 3.71
C GLY A 145 39.67 19.70 2.90
N ALA A 146 38.69 20.24 3.58
CA ALA A 146 37.38 20.73 3.11
C ALA A 146 37.43 21.73 1.95
N ASP A 147 38.57 22.19 1.49
CA ASP A 147 38.77 23.20 0.45
C ASP A 147 38.31 22.77 -0.98
N GLY A 148 37.92 21.52 -1.14
CA GLY A 148 37.50 20.96 -2.42
C GLY A 148 35.99 20.68 -2.58
N ILE A 149 35.14 21.03 -1.60
CA ILE A 149 33.69 20.75 -1.67
C ILE A 149 32.98 21.84 -2.48
N LYS A 150 32.46 21.48 -3.64
CA LYS A 150 31.72 22.38 -4.51
C LYS A 150 30.36 21.80 -4.91
N TYR A 151 29.36 22.65 -4.98
CA TYR A 151 28.06 22.33 -5.52
C TYR A 151 27.79 23.19 -6.74
N ASP A 152 27.05 22.66 -7.70
CA ASP A 152 26.71 23.39 -8.93
C ASP A 152 25.72 24.52 -8.62
N SER A 153 25.98 25.71 -9.13
CA SER A 153 25.18 26.92 -8.89
C SER A 153 23.75 26.85 -9.45
N ALA A 154 23.46 25.91 -10.34
CA ALA A 154 22.09 25.66 -10.83
C ALA A 154 21.11 25.35 -9.70
N PHE A 155 21.60 24.87 -8.56
CA PHE A 155 20.79 24.52 -7.41
C PHE A 155 20.69 25.62 -6.33
N ASP A 156 21.47 26.69 -6.40
CA ASP A 156 21.63 27.68 -5.32
C ASP A 156 20.29 28.23 -4.80
N LYS A 157 19.32 28.46 -5.68
CA LYS A 157 17.99 28.98 -5.33
C LYS A 157 17.09 27.97 -4.60
N TYR A 158 17.45 26.69 -4.59
CA TYR A 158 16.64 25.60 -4.00
C TYR A 158 17.27 25.01 -2.74
N ILE A 159 18.57 25.29 -2.50
CA ILE A 159 19.30 24.70 -1.39
C ILE A 159 18.71 25.15 -0.05
N CYS A 160 18.32 24.18 0.77
CA CYS A 160 17.96 24.42 2.15
C CYS A 160 19.23 24.64 2.99
N SER A 161 19.31 25.76 3.67
CA SER A 161 20.42 26.10 4.59
C SER A 161 20.26 25.46 5.97
N LYS A 162 19.07 24.99 6.28
CA LYS A 162 18.66 24.37 7.55
C LYS A 162 17.76 23.17 7.31
N ASN A 163 17.56 22.37 8.34
CA ASN A 163 16.48 21.40 8.36
C ASN A 163 15.14 22.11 8.29
N VAL A 164 14.15 21.51 7.65
CA VAL A 164 12.86 22.14 7.34
C VAL A 164 11.72 21.30 7.89
N PHE A 165 10.81 21.94 8.62
CA PHE A 165 9.48 21.38 8.87
C PHE A 165 8.53 21.84 7.76
N LEU A 166 7.82 20.89 7.18
CA LEU A 166 6.74 21.16 6.23
C LEU A 166 5.42 21.09 6.99
N ASN A 167 4.59 22.12 6.81
CA ASN A 167 3.26 22.30 7.39
C ASN A 167 3.13 21.80 8.85
N ASN A 168 3.01 22.72 9.78
CA ASN A 168 2.72 22.45 11.19
C ASN A 168 3.52 21.31 11.83
N ARG A 169 4.75 21.09 11.36
CA ARG A 169 5.67 20.06 11.87
C ARG A 169 5.22 18.61 11.69
N ARG A 170 4.27 18.32 10.79
CA ARG A 170 3.90 16.92 10.52
C ARG A 170 4.93 16.16 9.71
N PHE A 171 5.68 16.87 8.84
CA PHE A 171 6.73 16.30 8.00
C PHE A 171 8.04 17.07 8.17
N ALA A 172 9.15 16.36 8.35
CA ALA A 172 10.47 16.96 8.46
C ALA A 172 11.35 16.58 7.26
N PHE A 173 11.95 17.58 6.62
CA PHE A 173 13.04 17.39 5.67
C PHE A 173 14.36 17.73 6.36
N MET A 174 15.16 16.71 6.69
CA MET A 174 16.46 16.87 7.37
C MET A 174 17.54 17.20 6.34
N ALA A 175 17.54 18.43 5.85
CA ALA A 175 18.37 18.87 4.73
C ALA A 175 19.85 19.06 5.09
N GLU A 176 20.17 19.20 6.37
CA GLU A 176 21.57 19.35 6.85
C GLU A 176 22.26 18.02 7.17
N ILE A 177 21.49 16.94 7.24
CA ILE A 177 22.04 15.63 7.60
C ILE A 177 22.82 15.04 6.43
N ASN A 178 24.09 14.71 6.69
CA ASN A 178 24.93 14.02 5.72
C ASN A 178 25.00 12.52 6.00
N VAL A 179 24.34 11.72 5.17
CA VAL A 179 24.45 10.26 5.18
C VAL A 179 25.30 9.83 3.99
N LEU A 180 26.32 9.01 4.25
CA LEU A 180 27.23 8.55 3.19
C LEU A 180 26.46 7.78 2.11
N PRO A 181 26.63 8.09 0.80
CA PRO A 181 25.94 7.41 -0.27
C PRO A 181 26.24 5.91 -0.38
N THR A 182 27.31 5.45 0.29
CA THR A 182 27.66 4.03 0.43
C THR A 182 26.87 3.30 1.51
N ALA A 183 26.09 4.00 2.35
CA ALA A 183 25.26 3.37 3.38
C ALA A 183 24.27 2.37 2.76
N ASP A 184 24.17 1.17 3.33
CA ASP A 184 23.24 0.13 2.85
C ASP A 184 21.78 0.47 3.15
N TYR A 185 21.57 1.01 4.34
CA TYR A 185 20.27 1.40 4.89
C TYR A 185 20.35 2.85 5.35
N PRO A 186 20.15 3.83 4.45
CA PRO A 186 20.37 5.24 4.77
C PRO A 186 19.41 5.77 5.85
N LEU A 187 18.27 5.12 6.08
CA LEU A 187 17.29 5.50 7.10
C LEU A 187 17.54 4.88 8.48
N SER A 188 18.57 4.03 8.61
CA SER A 188 18.89 3.38 9.89
C SER A 188 19.22 4.41 10.98
N GLY A 189 18.56 4.29 12.13
CA GLY A 189 18.72 5.20 13.27
C GLY A 189 17.85 6.46 13.23
N PHE A 190 17.07 6.67 12.19
CA PHE A 190 16.18 7.84 12.12
C PHE A 190 14.78 7.59 12.71
N ALA A 191 14.43 6.36 13.03
CA ALA A 191 13.16 6.04 13.71
C ALA A 191 13.07 6.72 15.07
N GLU A 192 14.16 6.67 15.84
CA GLU A 192 14.28 7.31 17.15
C GLU A 192 14.21 8.83 17.01
N THR A 193 14.82 9.39 15.96
CA THR A 193 14.77 10.83 15.66
C THR A 193 13.33 11.25 15.32
N ALA A 194 12.62 10.51 14.45
CA ALA A 194 11.23 10.80 14.11
C ALA A 194 10.33 10.73 15.36
N THR A 195 10.59 9.78 16.23
CA THR A 195 9.85 9.64 17.49
C THR A 195 10.16 10.81 18.46
N ALA A 196 11.42 11.16 18.65
CA ALA A 196 11.82 12.27 19.51
C ALA A 196 11.30 13.63 19.04
N LEU A 197 11.23 13.84 17.72
CA LEU A 197 10.65 15.04 17.10
C LEU A 197 9.13 15.03 17.06
N ASN A 198 8.50 13.91 17.42
CA ASN A 198 7.05 13.69 17.34
C ASN A 198 6.47 14.06 15.95
N ILE A 199 7.14 13.61 14.89
CA ILE A 199 6.74 13.81 13.49
C ILE A 199 6.18 12.53 12.88
N GLU A 200 5.31 12.65 11.92
CA GLU A 200 4.70 11.52 11.22
C GLU A 200 5.45 11.13 9.95
N GLY A 201 6.07 12.11 9.29
CA GLY A 201 6.90 11.91 8.11
C GLY A 201 8.29 12.49 8.27
N LEU A 202 9.31 11.78 7.76
CA LEU A 202 10.70 12.23 7.76
C LEU A 202 11.35 11.91 6.42
N ALA A 203 12.06 12.86 5.84
CA ALA A 203 12.91 12.62 4.68
C ALA A 203 14.33 13.12 4.91
N ILE A 204 15.31 12.39 4.35
CA ILE A 204 16.71 12.80 4.30
C ILE A 204 17.18 12.88 2.83
N GLY A 205 18.15 13.75 2.57
CA GLY A 205 18.83 13.76 1.27
C GLY A 205 19.80 12.60 1.14
N HIS A 206 19.66 11.82 0.06
CA HIS A 206 20.54 10.70 -0.19
C HIS A 206 20.46 10.23 -1.65
N ALA A 207 21.55 9.65 -2.17
CA ALA A 207 21.60 9.17 -3.57
C ALA A 207 20.67 7.98 -3.88
N LYS A 208 20.15 7.29 -2.88
CA LYS A 208 19.23 6.16 -3.05
C LYS A 208 17.82 6.60 -2.71
N ILE A 209 16.84 6.04 -3.40
CA ILE A 209 15.45 6.08 -2.98
C ILE A 209 15.20 4.91 -2.03
N THR A 210 14.77 5.21 -0.81
CA THR A 210 14.34 4.22 0.19
C THR A 210 13.09 4.71 0.90
N ALA A 211 12.29 3.78 1.42
CA ALA A 211 11.15 4.09 2.26
C ALA A 211 11.01 3.02 3.35
N GLU A 212 10.71 3.45 4.56
CA GLU A 212 10.47 2.57 5.71
C GLU A 212 9.29 3.07 6.53
N SER A 213 8.56 2.14 7.15
CA SER A 213 7.51 2.44 8.13
C SER A 213 8.04 2.15 9.53
N VAL A 214 7.81 3.04 10.48
CA VAL A 214 8.18 2.88 11.88
C VAL A 214 6.98 2.34 12.64
N PRO A 215 7.10 1.20 13.34
CA PRO A 215 6.00 0.65 14.11
C PRO A 215 5.45 1.63 15.15
N ALA A 216 4.14 1.61 15.32
CA ALA A 216 3.42 2.40 16.30
C ALA A 216 2.48 1.50 17.13
N LEU A 217 2.10 1.93 18.32
CA LEU A 217 1.08 1.23 19.09
C LEU A 217 -0.30 1.37 18.42
N LYS A 218 -1.21 0.45 18.71
CA LYS A 218 -2.57 0.52 18.15
C LYS A 218 -3.25 1.85 18.52
N GLY A 219 -3.78 2.51 17.49
CA GLY A 219 -4.40 3.84 17.62
C GLY A 219 -3.44 5.02 17.45
N GLU A 220 -2.14 4.77 17.32
CA GLU A 220 -1.15 5.77 16.93
C GLU A 220 -0.88 5.74 15.42
N VAL A 221 -0.40 6.85 14.88
CA VAL A 221 -0.05 6.96 13.46
C VAL A 221 1.29 6.27 13.19
N VAL A 222 1.32 5.37 12.21
CA VAL A 222 2.55 4.77 11.69
C VAL A 222 3.38 5.85 11.01
N ARG A 223 4.58 6.08 11.49
CA ARG A 223 5.50 7.08 10.93
C ARG A 223 6.14 6.55 9.65
N ARG A 224 6.35 7.44 8.69
CA ARG A 224 6.96 7.10 7.41
C ARG A 224 8.29 7.84 7.25
N MET A 225 9.32 7.12 6.84
CA MET A 225 10.66 7.67 6.59
C MET A 225 11.08 7.41 5.15
N TYR A 226 11.77 8.39 4.56
CA TYR A 226 12.13 8.39 3.15
C TYR A 226 13.55 8.90 2.93
N SER A 227 14.19 8.44 1.83
CA SER A 227 15.32 9.13 1.23
C SER A 227 15.04 9.48 -0.22
N THR A 228 15.57 10.64 -0.65
CA THR A 228 15.06 11.36 -1.82
C THR A 228 15.48 10.83 -3.18
N GLY A 229 16.60 10.10 -3.29
CA GLY A 229 17.35 10.09 -4.53
C GLY A 229 18.09 11.41 -4.72
N THR A 230 18.71 11.63 -5.86
CA THR A 230 19.52 12.83 -6.13
C THR A 230 19.33 13.38 -7.55
N ALA A 231 19.50 14.69 -7.71
CA ALA A 231 19.43 15.36 -9.01
C ALA A 231 20.82 15.57 -9.66
N THR A 232 21.86 14.91 -9.14
CA THR A 232 23.25 15.04 -9.66
C THR A 232 23.76 13.75 -10.28
N LEU A 233 24.69 13.88 -11.22
CA LEU A 233 25.31 12.75 -11.91
C LEU A 233 26.17 11.91 -10.95
N LYS A 234 26.36 10.65 -11.31
CA LYS A 234 27.20 9.68 -10.59
C LYS A 234 28.65 10.14 -10.55
N ASN A 235 29.26 10.14 -9.37
CA ASN A 235 30.68 10.48 -9.20
C ASN A 235 31.31 9.70 -8.05
N TYR A 236 31.53 8.40 -8.26
CA TYR A 236 32.01 7.49 -7.25
C TYR A 236 33.42 6.97 -7.53
N ILE A 237 34.20 6.67 -6.50
CA ILE A 237 35.49 5.99 -6.63
C ILE A 237 35.25 4.55 -7.09
N GLN A 238 36.03 4.09 -8.08
CA GLN A 238 35.94 2.73 -8.62
C GLN A 238 36.57 1.70 -7.69
N GLN A 239 36.02 1.62 -6.48
CA GLN A 239 36.29 0.63 -5.44
C GLN A 239 34.97 -0.04 -5.04
N LYS A 240 35.03 -1.18 -4.33
CA LYS A 240 33.85 -1.98 -3.95
C LYS A 240 32.69 -1.16 -3.38
N ALA A 241 32.98 -0.24 -2.45
CA ALA A 241 31.94 0.59 -1.83
C ALA A 241 31.37 1.63 -2.82
N GLY A 242 32.21 2.25 -3.64
CA GLY A 242 31.81 3.22 -4.65
C GLY A 242 30.99 2.56 -5.77
N GLN A 243 31.42 1.42 -6.30
CA GLN A 243 30.66 0.66 -7.31
C GLN A 243 29.29 0.23 -6.77
N LYS A 244 29.19 -0.18 -5.50
CA LYS A 244 27.92 -0.51 -4.87
C LYS A 244 27.00 0.72 -4.73
N ALA A 245 27.53 1.87 -4.38
CA ALA A 245 26.78 3.12 -4.32
C ALA A 245 26.32 3.55 -5.71
N GLU A 246 27.18 3.44 -6.71
CA GLU A 246 26.87 3.74 -8.11
C GLU A 246 25.74 2.88 -8.69
N ALA A 247 25.74 1.58 -8.38
CA ALA A 247 24.70 0.65 -8.81
C ALA A 247 23.32 0.93 -8.20
N LEU A 248 23.27 1.60 -7.05
CA LEU A 248 22.06 1.94 -6.33
C LEU A 248 21.75 3.45 -6.34
N HIS A 249 22.42 4.20 -7.18
CA HIS A 249 22.17 5.63 -7.36
C HIS A 249 20.91 5.84 -8.19
N ASN A 250 19.94 6.54 -7.62
CA ASN A 250 18.69 6.91 -8.26
C ASN A 250 18.68 8.40 -8.58
N PHE A 251 18.42 8.74 -9.83
CA PHE A 251 18.05 10.11 -10.20
C PHE A 251 16.63 10.37 -9.77
N GLY A 252 16.45 10.97 -8.60
CA GLY A 252 15.16 10.98 -7.96
C GLY A 252 14.87 12.18 -7.07
N ALA A 253 13.60 12.32 -6.78
CA ALA A 253 13.01 13.26 -5.85
C ALA A 253 11.77 12.63 -5.18
N LEU A 254 11.24 13.28 -4.16
CA LEU A 254 9.94 12.97 -3.58
C LEU A 254 9.01 14.16 -3.80
N ILE A 255 7.77 13.91 -4.19
CA ILE A 255 6.70 14.88 -3.99
C ILE A 255 6.06 14.64 -2.63
N VAL A 256 5.83 15.69 -1.87
CA VAL A 256 5.12 15.70 -0.59
C VAL A 256 3.94 16.64 -0.75
N GLU A 257 2.73 16.11 -0.71
CA GLU A 257 1.49 16.88 -0.81
C GLU A 257 0.74 16.86 0.52
N PHE A 258 0.06 17.94 0.82
CA PHE A 258 -0.76 18.08 2.02
C PHE A 258 -2.20 18.40 1.63
N ASP A 259 -3.15 17.65 2.18
CA ASP A 259 -4.57 17.95 2.02
C ASP A 259 -5.04 19.02 3.00
N GLU A 260 -6.34 19.35 2.93
CA GLU A 260 -6.96 20.39 3.78
C GLU A 260 -6.99 20.01 5.26
N ASP A 261 -6.96 18.72 5.57
CA ASP A 261 -6.90 18.19 6.93
C ASP A 261 -5.45 18.13 7.47
N GLY A 262 -4.47 18.47 6.61
CA GLY A 262 -3.04 18.43 6.88
C GLY A 262 -2.47 17.01 6.82
N GLU A 263 -3.17 16.03 6.27
CA GLU A 263 -2.59 14.73 5.93
C GLU A 263 -1.59 14.90 4.79
N PHE A 264 -0.50 14.13 4.83
CA PHE A 264 0.51 14.19 3.77
C PHE A 264 0.56 12.89 2.97
N PHE A 265 0.86 13.04 1.68
CA PHE A 265 1.03 11.97 0.72
C PHE A 265 2.40 12.11 0.07
N VAL A 266 3.15 11.00 -0.02
CA VAL A 266 4.51 11.01 -0.56
C VAL A 266 4.62 10.03 -1.72
N ARG A 267 5.11 10.52 -2.87
CA ARG A 267 5.40 9.67 -4.03
C ARG A 267 6.83 9.87 -4.51
N GLN A 268 7.39 8.84 -5.12
CA GLN A 268 8.75 8.84 -5.65
C GLN A 268 8.73 9.28 -7.11
N LEU A 269 9.49 10.33 -7.41
CA LEU A 269 9.75 10.83 -8.77
C LEU A 269 11.12 10.35 -9.18
N GLU A 270 11.23 9.54 -10.23
CA GLU A 270 12.51 8.96 -10.67
C GLU A 270 12.62 9.01 -12.19
N THR A 271 13.72 9.54 -12.71
CA THR A 271 14.03 9.36 -14.14
C THR A 271 14.93 8.14 -14.33
N MET A 272 14.63 7.37 -15.37
CA MET A 272 15.29 6.10 -15.61
C MET A 272 16.48 6.23 -16.58
N ASP A 273 16.61 7.36 -17.25
CA ASP A 273 17.61 7.61 -18.27
C ASP A 273 18.00 9.10 -18.39
N GLU A 274 18.85 9.42 -19.36
CA GLU A 274 19.35 10.78 -19.63
C GLU A 274 18.29 11.75 -20.16
N SER A 275 17.08 11.27 -20.52
CA SER A 275 16.00 12.16 -20.99
C SER A 275 15.48 13.06 -19.89
N GLY A 276 15.61 12.65 -18.64
CA GLY A 276 15.09 13.36 -17.49
C GLY A 276 13.57 13.25 -17.34
N VAL A 277 12.90 12.44 -18.15
CA VAL A 277 11.45 12.23 -18.11
C VAL A 277 11.08 11.37 -16.90
N PHE A 278 10.03 11.75 -16.22
CA PHE A 278 9.41 10.94 -15.16
C PHE A 278 7.89 11.08 -15.19
N TYR A 279 7.22 10.18 -14.46
CA TYR A 279 5.78 10.17 -14.33
C TYR A 279 5.38 10.40 -12.87
N ASP A 280 4.24 11.07 -12.66
CA ASP A 280 3.53 11.11 -11.38
C ASP A 280 2.04 10.96 -11.63
N LEU A 281 1.45 9.87 -11.14
CA LEU A 281 0.08 9.46 -11.48
C LEU A 281 -0.14 9.48 -13.00
N ASN A 282 -1.07 10.30 -13.49
CA ASN A 282 -1.37 10.46 -14.93
C ASN A 282 -0.60 11.61 -15.60
N VAL A 283 0.40 12.21 -14.91
CA VAL A 283 1.20 13.31 -15.46
C VAL A 283 2.55 12.80 -15.96
N CYS A 284 2.93 13.19 -17.17
CA CYS A 284 4.27 13.05 -17.71
C CYS A 284 5.02 14.38 -17.57
N ALA A 285 6.14 14.38 -16.86
CA ALA A 285 7.03 15.51 -16.72
C ALA A 285 8.26 15.36 -17.61
N THR A 286 8.53 16.39 -18.43
CA THR A 286 9.66 16.45 -19.34
C THR A 286 10.43 17.76 -19.19
N PRO A 287 11.67 17.88 -19.70
CA PRO A 287 12.40 19.14 -19.69
C PRO A 287 11.68 20.29 -20.41
N ALA A 288 10.78 19.96 -21.34
CA ALA A 288 10.04 20.95 -22.16
C ALA A 288 8.70 21.36 -21.53
N GLY A 289 8.19 20.62 -20.55
CA GLY A 289 6.90 20.87 -19.88
C GLY A 289 6.23 19.60 -19.40
N CYS A 290 5.06 19.78 -18.76
CA CYS A 290 4.26 18.68 -18.23
C CYS A 290 2.91 18.60 -18.95
N TYR A 291 2.39 17.37 -19.08
CA TYR A 291 1.09 17.10 -19.69
C TYR A 291 0.47 15.84 -19.09
N GLU A 292 -0.85 15.78 -19.10
CA GLU A 292 -1.57 14.57 -18.75
C GLU A 292 -1.40 13.51 -19.85
N THR A 293 -1.27 12.26 -19.46
CA THR A 293 -1.06 11.13 -20.36
C THR A 293 -1.82 9.90 -19.87
N SER A 294 -2.01 8.95 -20.77
CA SER A 294 -2.65 7.66 -20.49
C SER A 294 -1.87 6.52 -21.12
N GLY A 295 -2.08 5.29 -20.63
CA GLY A 295 -1.39 4.10 -21.17
C GLY A 295 0.09 3.97 -20.77
N HIS A 296 0.60 4.83 -19.91
CA HIS A 296 1.98 4.81 -19.42
C HIS A 296 2.14 3.97 -18.13
N VAL A 297 1.04 3.60 -17.48
CA VAL A 297 1.06 2.71 -16.33
C VAL A 297 0.93 1.27 -16.82
N LEU A 298 1.98 0.46 -16.60
CA LEU A 298 1.96 -0.96 -16.94
C LEU A 298 1.32 -1.80 -15.87
N GLY A 299 1.59 -1.51 -14.58
CA GLY A 299 1.09 -2.32 -13.49
C GLY A 299 0.66 -1.49 -12.30
N LEU A 300 -0.49 -1.85 -11.75
CA LEU A 300 -0.94 -1.47 -10.43
C LEU A 300 -0.93 -2.73 -9.56
N GLN A 301 -0.07 -2.76 -8.55
CA GLN A 301 -0.07 -3.80 -7.54
C GLN A 301 -0.74 -3.25 -6.29
N TYR A 302 -1.80 -3.92 -5.88
CA TYR A 302 -2.50 -3.56 -4.65
C TYR A 302 -1.69 -3.99 -3.42
N GLY A 303 -1.93 -3.34 -2.28
CA GLY A 303 -1.62 -3.93 -0.99
C GLY A 303 -2.44 -5.22 -0.80
N ASP A 304 -1.97 -6.10 0.07
CA ASP A 304 -2.62 -7.38 0.31
C ASP A 304 -4.11 -7.20 0.61
N ILE A 305 -4.97 -7.92 -0.11
CA ILE A 305 -6.41 -7.60 -0.19
C ILE A 305 -7.19 -8.08 1.04
N HIS A 306 -7.09 -9.37 1.38
CA HIS A 306 -7.86 -10.02 2.45
C HIS A 306 -9.36 -9.71 2.37
N ALA A 307 -10.04 -10.26 1.37
CA ALA A 307 -11.41 -9.92 1.01
C ALA A 307 -12.39 -9.85 2.19
N GLU A 308 -12.29 -10.80 3.14
CA GLU A 308 -13.16 -10.85 4.32
C GLU A 308 -12.83 -9.76 5.36
N LYS A 309 -11.70 -9.06 5.19
CA LYS A 309 -11.21 -7.99 6.06
C LYS A 309 -10.90 -6.71 5.33
N LEU A 310 -11.46 -6.57 4.16
CA LEU A 310 -11.26 -5.42 3.28
C LEU A 310 -11.65 -4.11 3.99
N ASP A 311 -10.88 -3.05 3.79
CA ASP A 311 -11.23 -1.70 4.19
C ASP A 311 -12.04 -1.03 3.09
N GLU A 312 -13.30 -0.69 3.37
CA GLU A 312 -14.23 -0.16 2.37
C GLU A 312 -13.79 1.21 1.82
N GLU A 313 -13.16 2.06 2.65
CA GLU A 313 -12.68 3.38 2.21
C GLU A 313 -11.46 3.25 1.31
N CYS A 314 -10.53 2.34 1.67
CA CYS A 314 -9.39 2.02 0.82
C CYS A 314 -9.83 1.38 -0.50
N ALA A 315 -10.76 0.44 -0.48
CA ALA A 315 -11.30 -0.19 -1.69
C ALA A 315 -12.02 0.82 -2.61
N ALA A 316 -12.81 1.71 -2.04
CA ALA A 316 -13.50 2.77 -2.80
C ALA A 316 -12.50 3.69 -3.51
N ALA A 317 -11.45 4.13 -2.83
CA ALA A 317 -10.41 4.97 -3.43
C ALA A 317 -9.55 4.19 -4.45
N SER A 318 -9.42 2.86 -4.28
CA SER A 318 -8.53 2.04 -5.11
C SER A 318 -9.17 1.56 -6.40
N TRP A 319 -10.41 0.99 -6.34
CA TRP A 319 -11.10 0.40 -7.53
C TRP A 319 -12.63 0.46 -7.48
N ALA A 320 -13.26 0.58 -6.30
CA ALA A 320 -14.70 0.35 -6.18
C ALA A 320 -15.54 1.65 -6.22
N GLY A 321 -14.94 2.82 -6.10
CA GLY A 321 -15.61 4.12 -6.13
C GLY A 321 -15.40 4.87 -7.44
N ASP A 322 -16.17 5.95 -7.61
CA ASP A 322 -15.97 6.88 -8.72
C ASP A 322 -14.60 7.58 -8.60
N ASN A 323 -13.89 7.74 -9.70
CA ASN A 323 -12.54 8.29 -9.75
C ASN A 323 -11.52 7.52 -8.90
N SER A 324 -11.66 6.20 -8.86
CA SER A 324 -10.71 5.32 -8.20
C SER A 324 -9.32 5.41 -8.85
N LEU A 325 -8.29 5.02 -8.09
CA LEU A 325 -6.92 4.95 -8.63
C LEU A 325 -6.84 4.09 -9.89
N LEU A 326 -7.56 2.96 -9.92
CA LEU A 326 -7.67 2.06 -11.07
C LEU A 326 -8.21 2.78 -12.31
N ASP A 327 -9.30 3.52 -12.16
CA ASP A 327 -9.98 4.18 -13.28
C ASP A 327 -9.24 5.45 -13.78
N ILE A 328 -8.47 6.12 -12.90
CA ILE A 328 -7.60 7.24 -13.26
C ILE A 328 -6.38 6.74 -14.05
N LEU A 329 -5.70 5.71 -13.55
CA LEU A 329 -4.43 5.26 -14.11
C LEU A 329 -4.58 4.31 -15.30
N LYS A 330 -5.64 3.55 -15.36
CA LYS A 330 -5.93 2.54 -16.39
C LYS A 330 -4.73 1.64 -16.68
N PRO A 331 -4.20 0.93 -15.66
CA PRO A 331 -3.02 0.09 -15.81
C PRO A 331 -3.30 -1.07 -16.76
N LYS A 332 -2.27 -1.50 -17.51
CA LYS A 332 -2.38 -2.69 -18.37
C LYS A 332 -2.57 -3.98 -17.55
N TYR A 333 -1.98 -4.05 -16.37
CA TYR A 333 -2.04 -5.21 -15.48
C TYR A 333 -2.39 -4.77 -14.06
N GLN A 334 -3.22 -5.56 -13.40
CA GLN A 334 -3.52 -5.49 -11.97
C GLN A 334 -2.87 -6.69 -11.28
N PHE A 335 -2.04 -6.48 -10.26
CA PHE A 335 -1.44 -7.54 -9.46
C PHE A 335 -2.11 -7.60 -8.10
N ILE A 336 -2.67 -8.76 -7.77
CA ILE A 336 -3.43 -9.01 -6.56
C ILE A 336 -2.69 -10.04 -5.72
N HIS A 337 -2.53 -9.75 -4.44
CA HIS A 337 -1.88 -10.58 -3.44
C HIS A 337 -2.82 -10.82 -2.27
N ASP A 338 -2.73 -11.99 -1.62
CA ASP A 338 -3.57 -12.37 -0.48
C ASP A 338 -5.05 -12.01 -0.72
N VAL A 339 -5.60 -12.43 -1.89
CA VAL A 339 -6.99 -12.08 -2.22
C VAL A 339 -7.97 -12.72 -1.25
N HIS A 340 -7.66 -13.91 -0.78
CA HIS A 340 -8.46 -14.71 0.15
C HIS A 340 -7.81 -14.71 1.55
N ASP A 341 -8.55 -14.36 2.60
CA ASP A 341 -8.03 -14.43 3.99
C ASP A 341 -8.26 -15.83 4.60
N PHE A 342 -9.28 -16.55 4.13
CA PHE A 342 -9.71 -17.84 4.66
C PHE A 342 -10.03 -17.80 6.15
N THR A 343 -10.73 -16.76 6.57
CA THR A 343 -10.98 -16.46 7.98
C THR A 343 -11.68 -17.60 8.70
N SER A 344 -12.63 -18.29 8.07
CA SER A 344 -13.45 -19.34 8.69
C SER A 344 -12.62 -20.56 9.12
N ARG A 345 -11.56 -20.91 8.37
CA ARG A 345 -10.72 -22.11 8.63
C ARG A 345 -9.22 -21.85 8.48
N ASN A 346 -8.79 -20.62 8.73
CA ASN A 346 -7.37 -20.26 8.72
C ASN A 346 -6.56 -21.20 9.63
N HIS A 347 -5.39 -21.61 9.16
CA HIS A 347 -4.51 -22.55 9.85
C HIS A 347 -4.05 -22.08 11.24
N HIS A 348 -4.03 -20.78 11.49
CA HIS A 348 -3.71 -20.23 12.81
C HIS A 348 -4.83 -20.41 13.82
N ASN A 349 -6.08 -20.49 13.38
CA ASN A 349 -7.27 -20.40 14.23
C ASN A 349 -8.13 -21.68 14.22
N ARG A 350 -8.04 -22.52 13.17
CA ARG A 350 -8.91 -23.69 13.00
C ARG A 350 -8.82 -24.75 14.12
N ALA A 351 -7.70 -24.77 14.87
CA ALA A 351 -7.55 -25.64 16.04
C ALA A 351 -8.13 -25.03 17.33
N SER A 352 -8.55 -23.77 17.30
CA SER A 352 -9.11 -23.07 18.47
C SER A 352 -10.63 -23.24 18.56
N GLY A 353 -11.11 -24.12 19.44
CA GLY A 353 -12.56 -24.30 19.66
C GLY A 353 -13.28 -23.01 20.06
N VAL A 354 -12.60 -22.10 20.78
CA VAL A 354 -13.17 -20.77 21.14
C VAL A 354 -13.32 -19.89 19.91
N PHE A 355 -12.34 -19.90 19.01
CA PHE A 355 -12.42 -19.14 17.75
C PHE A 355 -13.55 -19.67 16.87
N LEU A 356 -13.64 -20.98 16.67
CA LEU A 356 -14.70 -21.61 15.87
C LEU A 356 -16.09 -21.33 16.46
N ALA A 357 -16.24 -21.38 17.77
CA ALA A 357 -17.50 -21.03 18.42
C ALA A 357 -17.89 -19.55 18.20
N LYS A 358 -16.92 -18.64 18.18
CA LYS A 358 -17.16 -17.22 17.85
C LYS A 358 -17.56 -17.04 16.38
N GLN A 359 -16.93 -17.76 15.45
CA GLN A 359 -17.29 -17.72 14.04
C GLN A 359 -18.71 -18.27 13.80
N TYR A 360 -19.03 -19.39 14.42
CA TYR A 360 -20.39 -19.95 14.41
C TYR A 360 -21.44 -18.98 14.95
N ALA A 361 -21.19 -18.41 16.13
CA ALA A 361 -22.10 -17.43 16.73
C ALA A 361 -22.26 -16.14 15.89
N ALA A 362 -21.26 -15.79 15.09
CA ALA A 362 -21.28 -14.67 14.17
C ALA A 362 -21.87 -15.02 12.78
N GLY A 363 -22.23 -16.29 12.53
CA GLY A 363 -22.68 -16.78 11.24
C GLY A 363 -21.60 -16.70 10.14
N ARG A 364 -20.32 -16.87 10.51
CA ARG A 364 -19.15 -16.76 9.64
C ARG A 364 -18.29 -18.03 9.66
N ASP A 365 -18.92 -19.17 9.85
CA ASP A 365 -18.24 -20.46 9.97
C ASP A 365 -18.20 -21.28 8.67
N LYS A 366 -18.72 -20.72 7.58
CA LYS A 366 -18.80 -21.42 6.29
C LYS A 366 -17.72 -20.91 5.33
N VAL A 367 -16.88 -21.82 4.87
CA VAL A 367 -15.84 -21.56 3.86
C VAL A 367 -16.43 -21.04 2.54
N ILE A 368 -17.64 -21.50 2.17
CA ILE A 368 -18.28 -21.02 0.94
C ILE A 368 -18.57 -19.50 0.98
N ASP A 369 -18.86 -18.95 2.14
CA ASP A 369 -19.12 -17.52 2.30
C ASP A 369 -17.82 -16.72 2.10
N ASP A 370 -16.68 -17.22 2.63
CA ASP A 370 -15.35 -16.63 2.39
C ASP A 370 -15.00 -16.63 0.88
N LEU A 371 -15.30 -17.72 0.18
CA LEU A 371 -15.07 -17.85 -1.28
C LEU A 371 -15.95 -16.88 -2.07
N ILE A 372 -17.23 -16.73 -1.70
CA ILE A 372 -18.14 -15.79 -2.35
C ILE A 372 -17.68 -14.34 -2.14
N ASP A 373 -17.26 -13.98 -0.94
CA ASP A 373 -16.74 -12.63 -0.65
C ASP A 373 -15.46 -12.35 -1.45
N THR A 374 -14.55 -13.34 -1.56
CA THR A 374 -13.35 -13.26 -2.40
C THR A 374 -13.70 -13.05 -3.88
N GLY A 375 -14.63 -13.84 -4.42
CA GLY A 375 -15.05 -13.72 -5.82
C GLY A 375 -15.67 -12.37 -6.12
N ARG A 376 -16.52 -11.84 -5.24
CA ARG A 376 -17.15 -10.51 -5.38
C ARG A 376 -16.11 -9.38 -5.42
N VAL A 377 -15.04 -9.49 -4.64
CA VAL A 377 -13.94 -8.52 -4.71
C VAL A 377 -13.31 -8.57 -6.09
N LEU A 378 -12.97 -9.77 -6.61
CA LEU A 378 -12.39 -9.92 -7.94
C LEU A 378 -13.30 -9.38 -9.05
N GLU A 379 -14.62 -9.68 -9.01
CA GLU A 379 -15.61 -9.16 -9.94
C GLU A 379 -15.66 -7.61 -9.91
N SER A 380 -15.55 -7.00 -8.72
CA SER A 380 -15.57 -5.54 -8.57
C SER A 380 -14.34 -4.84 -9.15
N MET A 381 -13.22 -5.58 -9.28
CA MET A 381 -11.95 -5.08 -9.82
C MET A 381 -11.83 -5.24 -11.34
N GLU A 382 -12.76 -5.93 -12.00
CA GLU A 382 -12.70 -6.16 -13.45
C GLU A 382 -12.80 -4.87 -14.26
N ARG A 383 -11.92 -4.75 -15.24
CA ARG A 383 -11.92 -3.66 -16.23
C ARG A 383 -11.45 -4.19 -17.59
N ASP A 384 -12.13 -3.83 -18.66
CA ASP A 384 -11.78 -4.23 -20.03
C ASP A 384 -10.38 -3.77 -20.46
N PHE A 385 -9.86 -2.71 -19.84
CA PHE A 385 -8.53 -2.17 -20.15
C PHE A 385 -7.39 -2.84 -19.38
N SER A 386 -7.67 -3.74 -18.43
CA SER A 386 -6.67 -4.27 -17.51
C SER A 386 -6.80 -5.77 -17.32
N GLN A 387 -5.67 -6.51 -17.43
CA GLN A 387 -5.62 -7.93 -17.11
C GLN A 387 -5.30 -8.13 -15.63
N THR A 388 -6.13 -8.87 -14.93
CA THR A 388 -5.92 -9.24 -13.54
C THR A 388 -4.97 -10.43 -13.42
N ILE A 389 -3.95 -10.30 -12.56
CA ILE A 389 -2.95 -11.33 -12.23
C ILE A 389 -3.01 -11.60 -10.73
N ILE A 390 -3.41 -12.79 -10.35
CA ILE A 390 -3.42 -13.23 -8.94
C ILE A 390 -2.09 -13.93 -8.66
N VAL A 391 -1.32 -13.37 -7.74
CA VAL A 391 -0.01 -13.88 -7.34
C VAL A 391 -0.18 -14.72 -6.10
N GLU A 392 0.02 -16.04 -6.24
CA GLU A 392 -0.19 -16.98 -5.15
C GLU A 392 0.52 -16.59 -3.86
N SER A 393 -0.23 -16.59 -2.79
CA SER A 393 0.19 -16.14 -1.47
C SER A 393 0.05 -17.22 -0.39
N ASN A 394 0.53 -16.92 0.81
CA ASN A 394 0.33 -17.83 1.94
C ASN A 394 -1.13 -17.92 2.39
N HIS A 395 -1.93 -16.89 2.20
CA HIS A 395 -3.36 -16.91 2.52
C HIS A 395 -4.16 -17.61 1.42
N ASP A 396 -3.86 -17.39 0.15
CA ASP A 396 -4.50 -18.10 -0.97
C ASP A 396 -4.24 -19.61 -0.88
N LEU A 397 -3.06 -20.01 -0.42
CA LEU A 397 -2.70 -21.40 -0.15
C LEU A 397 -3.41 -21.99 1.10
N ALA A 398 -4.11 -21.19 1.90
CA ALA A 398 -4.75 -21.71 3.11
C ALA A 398 -5.89 -22.70 2.80
N LEU A 399 -6.60 -22.49 1.68
CA LEU A 399 -7.63 -23.40 1.19
C LEU A 399 -7.03 -24.77 0.88
N SER A 400 -5.98 -24.83 0.05
CA SER A 400 -5.33 -26.11 -0.31
C SER A 400 -4.73 -26.83 0.91
N ARG A 401 -4.14 -26.07 1.84
CA ARG A 401 -3.61 -26.61 3.10
C ARG A 401 -4.70 -27.15 4.03
N TRP A 402 -5.90 -26.57 4.01
CA TRP A 402 -7.03 -27.11 4.75
C TRP A 402 -7.51 -28.42 4.13
N LEU A 403 -7.55 -28.53 2.81
CA LEU A 403 -7.97 -29.72 2.09
C LEU A 403 -6.95 -30.87 2.22
N ASP A 404 -5.66 -30.59 2.37
CA ASP A 404 -4.59 -31.59 2.55
C ASP A 404 -4.33 -31.94 4.03
N ASP A 405 -4.98 -31.26 4.99
CA ASP A 405 -4.73 -31.49 6.40
C ASP A 405 -5.35 -32.77 6.90
N ARG A 406 -4.51 -33.76 7.20
CA ARG A 406 -4.93 -35.04 7.78
C ARG A 406 -5.61 -34.95 9.14
N ASN A 407 -5.40 -33.81 9.84
CA ASN A 407 -6.01 -33.56 11.13
C ASN A 407 -7.27 -32.66 10.99
N ALA A 408 -7.64 -32.26 9.79
CA ALA A 408 -8.92 -31.60 9.56
C ALA A 408 -10.04 -32.59 9.89
N ASN A 409 -10.59 -32.47 11.09
CA ASN A 409 -11.66 -33.38 11.54
C ASN A 409 -12.99 -32.93 10.92
N ILE A 410 -13.13 -33.18 9.62
CA ILE A 410 -14.30 -32.72 8.84
C ILE A 410 -15.62 -33.29 9.36
N LYS A 411 -15.58 -34.37 10.11
CA LYS A 411 -16.77 -34.93 10.76
C LYS A 411 -17.32 -34.04 11.86
N ASP A 412 -16.47 -33.21 12.46
CA ASP A 412 -16.86 -32.25 13.48
C ASP A 412 -17.12 -30.86 12.87
N ASP A 413 -17.07 -30.74 11.53
CA ASP A 413 -17.34 -29.53 10.76
C ASP A 413 -18.45 -29.77 9.71
N PRO A 414 -19.67 -30.09 10.11
CA PRO A 414 -20.73 -30.48 9.19
C PRO A 414 -21.13 -29.34 8.24
N ALA A 415 -20.92 -28.07 8.62
CA ALA A 415 -21.24 -26.92 7.79
C ALA A 415 -20.34 -26.84 6.53
N ASN A 416 -19.14 -27.41 6.58
CA ASN A 416 -18.16 -27.37 5.49
C ASN A 416 -17.87 -28.75 4.88
N ALA A 417 -18.49 -29.82 5.41
CA ALA A 417 -18.15 -31.19 5.01
C ALA A 417 -18.40 -31.47 3.51
N GLU A 418 -19.54 -31.03 2.97
CA GLU A 418 -19.87 -31.21 1.55
C GLU A 418 -18.84 -30.49 0.67
N LEU A 419 -18.56 -29.22 0.94
CA LEU A 419 -17.60 -28.40 0.21
C LEU A 419 -16.19 -29.03 0.25
N TYR A 420 -15.74 -29.47 1.43
CA TYR A 420 -14.46 -30.14 1.62
C TYR A 420 -14.31 -31.36 0.72
N HIS A 421 -15.32 -32.25 0.72
CA HIS A 421 -15.27 -33.47 -0.09
C HIS A 421 -15.37 -33.15 -1.58
N ARG A 422 -16.17 -32.19 -1.99
CA ARG A 422 -16.29 -31.75 -3.38
C ARG A 422 -14.99 -31.20 -3.94
N LEU A 423 -14.31 -30.31 -3.20
CA LEU A 423 -13.02 -29.74 -3.61
C LEU A 423 -11.92 -30.81 -3.65
N ASN A 424 -11.86 -31.74 -2.67
CA ASN A 424 -10.94 -32.86 -2.70
C ASN A 424 -11.20 -33.80 -3.90
N ALA A 425 -12.45 -34.06 -4.24
CA ALA A 425 -12.78 -34.84 -5.42
C ALA A 425 -12.27 -34.20 -6.72
N ALA A 426 -12.36 -32.87 -6.83
CA ALA A 426 -11.83 -32.11 -7.97
C ALA A 426 -10.29 -32.19 -8.03
N ILE A 427 -9.59 -32.04 -6.89
CA ILE A 427 -8.13 -32.20 -6.82
C ILE A 427 -7.71 -33.61 -7.28
N TYR A 428 -8.34 -34.68 -6.76
CA TYR A 428 -8.00 -36.04 -7.13
C TYR A 428 -8.35 -36.38 -8.59
N ALA A 429 -9.41 -35.77 -9.13
CA ALA A 429 -9.74 -35.89 -10.55
C ALA A 429 -8.67 -35.22 -11.43
N ALA A 430 -8.21 -34.03 -11.07
CA ALA A 430 -7.13 -33.32 -11.77
C ALA A 430 -5.83 -34.15 -11.74
N ILE A 431 -5.45 -34.68 -10.59
CA ILE A 431 -4.29 -35.59 -10.44
C ILE A 431 -4.46 -36.83 -11.34
N GLY A 432 -5.63 -37.49 -11.33
CA GLY A 432 -5.91 -38.65 -12.16
C GLY A 432 -5.86 -38.35 -13.67
N ASN A 433 -6.14 -37.10 -14.06
CA ASN A 433 -6.07 -36.64 -15.44
C ASN A 433 -4.71 -36.03 -15.82
N HIS A 434 -3.73 -36.03 -14.93
CA HIS A 434 -2.40 -35.42 -15.11
C HIS A 434 -2.51 -33.91 -15.45
N ASP A 435 -3.46 -33.22 -14.85
CA ASP A 435 -3.65 -31.76 -15.02
C ASP A 435 -2.77 -31.00 -14.00
N ASP A 436 -1.55 -30.68 -14.41
CA ASP A 436 -0.59 -29.94 -13.60
C ASP A 436 -0.93 -28.43 -13.52
N THR A 437 -1.95 -27.98 -14.24
CA THR A 437 -2.39 -26.58 -14.26
C THR A 437 -3.56 -26.30 -13.31
N PHE A 438 -4.15 -27.33 -12.72
CA PHE A 438 -5.30 -27.22 -11.85
C PHE A 438 -4.98 -26.36 -10.60
N ASN A 439 -5.73 -25.28 -10.43
CA ASN A 439 -5.69 -24.45 -9.25
C ASN A 439 -6.99 -24.57 -8.47
N VAL A 440 -6.93 -25.08 -7.23
CA VAL A 440 -8.12 -25.33 -6.43
C VAL A 440 -8.84 -24.05 -6.00
N LEU A 441 -8.14 -22.95 -5.78
CA LEU A 441 -8.76 -21.67 -5.45
C LEU A 441 -9.53 -21.12 -6.65
N ASP A 442 -8.93 -21.14 -7.84
CA ASP A 442 -9.61 -20.73 -9.08
C ASP A 442 -10.86 -21.59 -9.34
N TYR A 443 -10.74 -22.91 -9.20
CA TYR A 443 -11.87 -23.84 -9.32
C TYR A 443 -12.97 -23.55 -8.30
N ALA A 444 -12.59 -23.32 -7.03
CA ALA A 444 -13.54 -23.04 -5.96
C ALA A 444 -14.31 -21.73 -6.21
N LEU A 445 -13.62 -20.67 -6.64
CA LEU A 445 -14.24 -19.38 -6.93
C LEU A 445 -15.18 -19.46 -8.14
N ARG A 446 -14.75 -20.04 -9.27
CA ARG A 446 -15.56 -20.08 -10.50
C ARG A 446 -16.63 -21.16 -10.47
N SER A 447 -16.25 -22.40 -10.18
CA SER A 447 -17.13 -23.56 -10.36
C SER A 447 -17.99 -23.86 -9.14
N VAL A 448 -17.59 -23.39 -7.95
CA VAL A 448 -18.28 -23.71 -6.69
C VAL A 448 -19.00 -22.48 -6.14
N ALA A 449 -18.33 -21.34 -6.03
CA ALA A 449 -18.94 -20.09 -5.63
C ALA A 449 -19.70 -19.37 -6.75
N GLY A 450 -19.46 -19.77 -8.02
CA GLY A 450 -20.18 -19.24 -9.19
C GLY A 450 -19.79 -17.82 -9.57
N CYS A 451 -18.55 -17.41 -9.27
CA CYS A 451 -18.06 -16.08 -9.57
C CYS A 451 -17.53 -15.98 -11.01
N GLU A 452 -17.78 -14.85 -11.66
CA GLU A 452 -17.37 -14.58 -13.04
C GLU A 452 -16.35 -13.44 -13.08
N PHE A 453 -15.09 -13.76 -13.35
CA PHE A 453 -13.99 -12.82 -13.49
C PHE A 453 -12.93 -13.35 -14.47
N ASN A 454 -12.14 -12.44 -15.05
CA ASN A 454 -11.04 -12.77 -15.95
C ASN A 454 -9.69 -12.51 -15.26
N ALA A 455 -9.11 -13.55 -14.66
CA ALA A 455 -7.80 -13.48 -14.01
C ALA A 455 -6.90 -14.65 -14.39
N ILE A 456 -5.59 -14.39 -14.37
CA ILE A 456 -4.54 -15.39 -14.48
C ILE A 456 -4.01 -15.67 -13.08
N PHE A 457 -4.04 -16.92 -12.64
CA PHE A 457 -3.47 -17.37 -11.37
C PHE A 457 -2.02 -17.81 -11.60
N LEU A 458 -1.09 -17.15 -10.92
CA LEU A 458 0.31 -17.56 -10.90
C LEU A 458 0.55 -18.44 -9.68
N THR A 459 1.33 -19.49 -9.87
CA THR A 459 1.88 -20.27 -8.75
C THR A 459 3.12 -19.60 -8.18
N THR A 460 3.51 -19.99 -6.95
CA THR A 460 4.66 -19.41 -6.23
C THR A 460 5.97 -19.36 -7.05
N ASP A 461 6.19 -20.34 -7.94
CA ASP A 461 7.41 -20.48 -8.73
C ASP A 461 7.32 -19.84 -10.14
N GLN A 462 6.16 -19.29 -10.50
CA GLN A 462 5.98 -18.63 -11.80
C GLN A 462 6.41 -17.17 -11.74
N SER A 463 7.08 -16.74 -12.82
CA SER A 463 7.57 -15.37 -12.99
C SER A 463 6.64 -14.56 -13.90
N PHE A 464 6.36 -13.33 -13.51
CA PHE A 464 5.65 -12.37 -14.37
C PHE A 464 6.38 -11.02 -14.35
N LYS A 465 7.02 -10.66 -15.47
CA LYS A 465 7.84 -9.45 -15.56
C LYS A 465 7.20 -8.38 -16.43
N ILE A 466 7.18 -7.15 -15.91
CA ILE A 466 6.85 -5.94 -16.66
C ILE A 466 7.99 -4.93 -16.54
N ALA A 467 8.38 -4.28 -17.63
CA ALA A 467 9.51 -3.33 -17.68
C ALA A 467 10.79 -3.84 -16.99
N GLY A 468 11.07 -5.14 -17.06
CA GLY A 468 12.22 -5.78 -16.40
C GLY A 468 12.12 -5.93 -14.89
N ILE A 469 10.94 -5.73 -14.33
CA ILE A 469 10.63 -5.85 -12.90
C ILE A 469 9.81 -7.12 -12.67
N GLU A 470 10.24 -7.96 -11.73
CA GLU A 470 9.52 -9.16 -11.32
C GLU A 470 8.31 -8.78 -10.44
N CYS A 471 7.11 -9.19 -10.84
CA CYS A 471 5.85 -8.91 -10.15
C CYS A 471 5.10 -10.20 -9.74
N GLY A 472 5.62 -11.39 -10.07
CA GLY A 472 5.02 -12.68 -9.73
C GLY A 472 5.42 -13.23 -8.34
N VAL A 473 5.96 -12.40 -7.44
CA VAL A 473 6.43 -12.83 -6.12
C VAL A 473 5.64 -12.15 -5.01
N HIS A 474 4.84 -12.92 -4.27
CA HIS A 474 4.15 -12.36 -3.10
C HIS A 474 5.13 -11.94 -1.98
N GLY A 475 6.11 -12.78 -1.66
CA GLY A 475 7.13 -12.44 -0.67
C GLY A 475 7.09 -13.26 0.63
N HIS A 476 6.16 -14.20 0.77
CA HIS A 476 6.06 -15.07 1.94
C HIS A 476 7.18 -16.12 1.99
N ASN A 477 7.64 -16.60 0.83
CA ASN A 477 8.78 -17.49 0.70
C ASN A 477 10.05 -16.68 0.43
N GLY A 478 11.04 -16.82 1.31
CA GLY A 478 12.38 -16.27 1.16
C GLY A 478 13.32 -17.23 0.46
N ILE A 479 14.60 -16.90 0.47
CA ILE A 479 15.64 -17.72 -0.18
C ILE A 479 15.64 -19.13 0.40
N ASN A 480 15.61 -20.15 -0.48
CA ASN A 480 15.56 -21.57 -0.14
C ASN A 480 14.37 -21.97 0.76
N GLY A 481 13.20 -21.35 0.56
CA GLY A 481 12.00 -21.63 1.32
C GLY A 481 12.00 -21.11 2.76
N SER A 482 12.95 -20.27 3.14
CA SER A 482 12.93 -19.59 4.44
C SER A 482 11.76 -18.59 4.50
N ARG A 483 11.44 -18.07 5.68
CA ARG A 483 10.46 -16.98 5.81
C ARG A 483 10.92 -15.77 5.01
N GLY A 484 10.05 -15.22 4.17
CA GLY A 484 10.34 -14.08 3.33
C GLY A 484 10.55 -12.78 4.11
N ASN A 485 11.43 -11.93 3.57
CA ASN A 485 11.69 -10.60 4.08
C ASN A 485 12.17 -9.73 2.91
N PRO A 486 11.63 -8.51 2.70
CA PRO A 486 12.03 -7.63 1.60
C PRO A 486 13.54 -7.39 1.49
N LYS A 487 14.23 -7.29 2.63
CA LYS A 487 15.70 -7.09 2.67
C LYS A 487 16.50 -8.27 2.07
N GLN A 488 15.95 -9.49 2.11
CA GLN A 488 16.62 -10.67 1.53
C GLN A 488 16.58 -10.62 0.00
N PHE A 489 15.50 -10.09 -0.57
CA PHE A 489 15.26 -10.05 -2.01
C PHE A 489 16.09 -9.00 -2.74
N LYS A 490 16.73 -8.07 -2.03
CA LYS A 490 17.60 -7.02 -2.61
C LYS A 490 18.65 -7.57 -3.59
N LYS A 491 19.05 -8.82 -3.44
CA LYS A 491 20.04 -9.48 -4.31
C LYS A 491 19.43 -10.04 -5.61
N LEU A 492 18.12 -10.12 -5.71
CA LEU A 492 17.41 -10.67 -6.88
C LEU A 492 17.20 -9.62 -7.99
N GLY A 493 17.46 -8.33 -7.69
CA GLY A 493 17.28 -7.25 -8.65
C GLY A 493 16.02 -6.43 -8.39
N LYS A 494 15.32 -6.06 -9.49
CA LYS A 494 14.08 -5.27 -9.41
C LYS A 494 12.89 -6.18 -9.18
N LEU A 495 12.20 -5.97 -8.06
CA LEU A 495 11.12 -6.85 -7.60
C LEU A 495 10.02 -6.03 -6.92
N ASN A 496 8.77 -6.40 -7.16
CA ASN A 496 7.60 -5.94 -6.43
C ASN A 496 7.09 -7.09 -5.54
N THR A 497 6.71 -6.79 -4.29
CA THR A 497 6.23 -7.81 -3.32
C THR A 497 5.09 -7.26 -2.45
N GLY A 498 4.39 -8.15 -1.74
CA GLY A 498 3.42 -7.87 -0.66
C GLY A 498 3.84 -8.52 0.66
N HIS A 499 2.95 -9.29 1.29
CA HIS A 499 3.14 -10.16 2.44
C HIS A 499 3.34 -9.46 3.79
N THR A 500 4.16 -8.45 3.86
CA THR A 500 4.51 -7.85 5.17
C THR A 500 3.50 -6.83 5.66
N HIS A 501 2.56 -6.42 4.82
CA HIS A 501 1.60 -5.33 5.05
C HIS A 501 2.27 -3.99 5.40
N THR A 502 3.59 -3.96 5.33
CA THR A 502 4.44 -2.81 5.67
C THR A 502 5.09 -2.31 4.40
N ALA A 503 4.63 -1.18 3.90
CA ALA A 503 5.20 -0.61 2.69
C ALA A 503 6.65 -0.19 2.90
N SER A 504 7.51 -0.57 1.94
CA SER A 504 8.93 -0.28 2.02
C SER A 504 9.62 -0.27 0.67
N ILE A 505 10.78 0.40 0.59
CA ILE A 505 11.68 0.38 -0.56
C ILE A 505 13.10 0.07 -0.05
N TYR A 506 13.62 -1.09 -0.46
CA TYR A 506 14.98 -1.53 -0.13
C TYR A 506 15.78 -1.81 -1.40
N GLY A 507 16.44 -0.80 -1.96
CA GLY A 507 17.14 -0.92 -3.24
C GLY A 507 16.16 -1.20 -4.37
N GLY A 508 16.35 -2.32 -5.10
CA GLY A 508 15.45 -2.71 -6.19
C GLY A 508 14.10 -3.32 -5.76
N VAL A 509 13.87 -3.54 -4.45
CA VAL A 509 12.65 -4.19 -3.94
C VAL A 509 11.68 -3.15 -3.43
N TYR A 510 10.49 -3.12 -4.01
CA TYR A 510 9.35 -2.33 -3.58
C TYR A 510 8.30 -3.27 -2.99
N THR A 511 7.83 -2.97 -1.80
CA THR A 511 6.83 -3.78 -1.10
C THR A 511 5.59 -2.93 -0.87
N ALA A 512 4.45 -3.41 -1.32
CA ALA A 512 3.15 -2.81 -1.05
C ALA A 512 2.76 -3.04 0.42
N GLY A 513 1.77 -2.31 0.89
CA GLY A 513 1.18 -2.48 2.22
C GLY A 513 0.00 -3.47 2.20
N VAL A 514 -1.14 -3.04 2.70
CA VAL A 514 -2.39 -3.80 2.75
C VAL A 514 -3.54 -2.94 2.19
N ALA A 515 -4.55 -3.53 1.58
CA ALA A 515 -5.80 -2.89 1.22
C ALA A 515 -6.89 -3.15 2.28
N GLY A 516 -6.69 -4.14 3.10
CA GLY A 516 -7.57 -4.49 4.22
C GLY A 516 -7.45 -3.55 5.42
N SER A 517 -8.22 -3.86 6.45
CA SER A 517 -8.17 -3.16 7.73
C SER A 517 -6.79 -3.20 8.36
N LEU A 518 -6.33 -2.07 8.90
CA LEU A 518 -5.06 -2.00 9.65
C LEU A 518 -5.09 -2.78 10.99
N ASP A 519 -6.27 -3.23 11.42
CA ASP A 519 -6.44 -4.16 12.55
C ASP A 519 -7.28 -5.36 12.11
N MET A 520 -6.61 -6.45 11.80
CA MET A 520 -7.26 -7.71 11.41
C MET A 520 -7.42 -8.70 12.56
N GLY A 521 -7.04 -8.31 13.79
CA GLY A 521 -7.20 -9.10 15.00
C GLY A 521 -6.04 -10.07 15.29
N TYR A 522 -5.20 -10.41 14.31
CA TYR A 522 -4.00 -11.22 14.51
C TYR A 522 -2.70 -10.42 14.60
N ASN A 523 -2.68 -9.17 14.16
CA ASN A 523 -1.56 -8.26 14.35
C ASN A 523 -1.60 -7.64 15.75
N VAL A 524 -1.24 -8.43 16.76
CA VAL A 524 -1.25 -8.03 18.17
C VAL A 524 -0.03 -7.17 18.49
N GLY A 525 -0.23 -6.09 19.26
CA GLY A 525 0.84 -5.18 19.70
C GLY A 525 1.10 -4.04 18.73
N ALA A 526 2.36 -3.57 18.66
CA ALA A 526 2.75 -2.51 17.73
C ALA A 526 2.67 -2.99 16.28
N SER A 527 2.24 -2.10 15.38
CA SER A 527 2.07 -2.39 13.96
C SER A 527 2.75 -1.34 13.10
N SER A 528 3.34 -1.77 11.99
CA SER A 528 3.91 -0.90 10.94
C SER A 528 3.10 -0.96 9.65
N TRP A 529 1.92 -1.54 9.68
CA TRP A 529 1.05 -1.72 8.53
C TRP A 529 0.59 -0.39 7.97
N THR A 530 0.53 -0.33 6.64
CA THR A 530 0.07 0.85 5.91
C THR A 530 -0.83 0.44 4.77
N GLN A 531 -1.87 1.21 4.50
CA GLN A 531 -2.64 1.07 3.27
C GLN A 531 -1.85 1.73 2.15
N THR A 532 -1.19 0.89 1.34
CA THR A 532 -0.26 1.36 0.32
C THR A 532 -0.27 0.44 -0.89
N HIS A 533 -0.43 1.01 -2.07
CA HIS A 533 -0.31 0.33 -3.36
C HIS A 533 0.99 0.70 -4.06
N LEU A 534 1.28 0.05 -5.18
CA LEU A 534 2.51 0.23 -5.94
C LEU A 534 2.20 0.37 -7.42
N ILE A 535 2.68 1.44 -8.03
CA ILE A 535 2.59 1.69 -9.47
C ILE A 535 3.91 1.34 -10.15
N THR A 536 3.83 0.69 -11.31
CA THR A 536 4.95 0.45 -12.22
C THR A 536 4.64 1.09 -13.57
N TYR A 537 5.48 2.05 -13.97
CA TYR A 537 5.35 2.76 -15.24
C TYR A 537 6.08 2.06 -16.38
N ALA A 538 5.74 2.42 -17.62
CA ALA A 538 6.29 1.80 -18.83
C ALA A 538 7.81 1.98 -18.98
N ASN A 539 8.38 3.05 -18.45
CA ASN A 539 9.82 3.29 -18.41
C ASN A 539 10.57 2.53 -17.30
N GLY A 540 9.85 1.77 -16.45
CA GLY A 540 10.42 1.04 -15.32
C GLY A 540 10.55 1.85 -14.03
N GLN A 541 10.06 3.11 -14.01
CA GLN A 541 9.87 3.88 -12.79
C GLN A 541 8.81 3.20 -11.92
N ARG A 542 8.94 3.34 -10.59
CA ARG A 542 7.96 2.84 -9.61
C ARG A 542 7.69 3.88 -8.54
N THR A 543 6.49 3.84 -7.97
CA THR A 543 6.14 4.67 -6.81
C THR A 543 5.16 3.96 -5.89
N LEU A 544 5.29 4.21 -4.60
CA LEU A 544 4.32 3.80 -3.58
C LEU A 544 3.21 4.85 -3.48
N ILE A 545 1.98 4.40 -3.34
CA ILE A 545 0.79 5.24 -3.18
C ILE A 545 0.16 4.91 -1.83
N ASP A 546 0.31 5.80 -0.87
CA ASP A 546 -0.29 5.66 0.45
C ASP A 546 -1.76 6.12 0.41
N PHE A 547 -2.63 5.39 1.10
CA PHE A 547 -4.05 5.72 1.27
C PHE A 547 -4.30 6.19 2.70
N LYS A 548 -5.01 7.29 2.84
CA LYS A 548 -5.39 7.87 4.13
C LYS A 548 -6.80 8.45 4.02
N ASN A 549 -7.69 8.02 4.91
CA ASN A 549 -9.07 8.50 4.95
C ASN A 549 -9.78 8.45 3.57
N GLY A 550 -9.58 7.36 2.82
CA GLY A 550 -10.16 7.18 1.50
C GLY A 550 -9.58 8.08 0.39
N LYS A 551 -8.40 8.68 0.61
CA LYS A 551 -7.68 9.50 -0.36
C LYS A 551 -6.29 8.93 -0.63
N PHE A 552 -5.71 9.21 -1.80
CA PHE A 552 -4.35 8.81 -2.19
C PHE A 552 -3.49 9.96 -2.73
N PHE A 553 -4.03 11.17 -2.80
CA PHE A 553 -3.32 12.43 -3.07
C PHE A 553 -4.12 13.62 -2.50
N ALA A 554 -3.50 14.83 -2.41
CA ALA A 554 -4.11 16.05 -1.90
C ALA A 554 -4.84 16.85 -2.98
#